data_ebd68ae62e99f9a546d6cd21ef4fe362
#
_entry.id   ebd68ae62e99f9a546d6cd21ef4fe362
#
_cell.length_a   1.000
_cell.length_b   1.000
_cell.length_c   1.000
_cell.angle_alpha   90.00
_cell.angle_beta   90.00
_cell.angle_gamma   90.00
#
_symmetry.space_group_name_H-M   'P 1'
#
loop_
_entity.id
_entity.type
_entity.pdbx_description
1 polymer ?
#
loop_
_entity_poly.entity_id
_entity_poly.type
_entity_poly.pdbx_seq_one_letter_code
_entity_poly.pdbx_strand_id
1 'polypeptide(L)'
;MSTHRPCCVRTGLAVLLTVPMSLAACGAEAAPAGSPRPSAASAPDPDCGTYSGQGCADPAERVDLTPPVFSDPTRITNPRFPIGDLHSALLLGHVDGKPFRTVTTLLPGTEIVVWDGREVEVLVSQYAAFYGGRLQEVAIDRYAQADDGSVWYFGEDVYDYAKGTVDRTEGTWLAGREGPAAMIMPADPQIGDVYRPENVPGIVFEEVTVTSVGETVDGPLGPVPGAVLVSELHADSSTEDKTFAPGYGEFVTSGGGDLEALAMAVPIDAVGAPAPPQLATFSTGAQGVLEATRTGDWEAATASLERMTAAWQSLRTTDQPRMVVERLDQDLANLAGHVRAERTAKAAQRAVDVGQSALDLTLRYSTPDAVDQLRFELWTQQLRIHAAGGDAAAVGTDVATLEWIRDRFSDALDPAELAELDGRLRGLRSASDTGNLPAAADHAARLGMSLRTLQPSA
;
A
#
# COMPACT_ATOMS: atom_id res chain seq x y z
N MET A 1 -3.34 -26.73 -20.21
CA MET A 1 -4.05 -25.53 -19.76
C MET A 1 -3.88 -25.51 -18.25
N SER A 2 -2.83 -24.86 -17.79
CA SER A 2 -2.45 -24.77 -16.38
C SER A 2 -3.10 -23.53 -15.82
N THR A 3 -3.97 -23.69 -14.85
CA THR A 3 -4.59 -22.58 -14.12
C THR A 3 -3.63 -22.16 -13.00
N HIS A 4 -2.77 -21.24 -13.28
CA HIS A 4 -2.02 -20.54 -12.23
C HIS A 4 -2.99 -19.63 -11.49
N ARG A 5 -3.08 -19.80 -10.19
CA ARG A 5 -3.76 -18.87 -9.28
C ARG A 5 -2.84 -17.68 -9.04
N PRO A 6 -3.36 -16.47 -8.95
CA PRO A 6 -2.53 -15.29 -8.69
C PRO A 6 -1.89 -15.40 -7.31
N CYS A 7 -0.58 -15.23 -7.27
CA CYS A 7 0.17 -14.97 -6.04
C CYS A 7 -0.05 -13.49 -5.74
N CYS A 8 -0.83 -13.19 -4.71
CA CYS A 8 -0.93 -11.82 -4.20
C CYS A 8 0.33 -11.52 -3.40
N VAL A 9 0.96 -10.41 -3.66
CA VAL A 9 1.88 -9.80 -2.71
C VAL A 9 1.08 -9.62 -1.42
N ARG A 10 1.54 -10.23 -0.35
CA ARG A 10 0.85 -10.25 0.93
C ARG A 10 1.76 -9.69 1.98
N THR A 11 1.42 -8.55 2.44
CA THR A 11 1.51 -8.28 3.86
C THR A 11 0.29 -8.96 4.47
N GLY A 12 0.52 -10.11 5.13
CA GLY A 12 -0.45 -10.82 5.95
C GLY A 12 -1.74 -11.33 5.30
N LEU A 13 -1.72 -12.43 4.50
CA LEU A 13 -2.96 -13.09 4.08
C LEU A 13 -2.87 -14.61 4.19
N ALA A 14 -3.45 -15.19 5.23
CA ALA A 14 -3.61 -16.63 5.39
C ALA A 14 -4.71 -17.18 4.48
N VAL A 15 -4.39 -18.08 3.54
CA VAL A 15 -5.36 -18.81 2.74
C VAL A 15 -5.68 -20.13 3.36
N LEU A 16 -6.89 -20.29 3.87
CA LEU A 16 -7.46 -21.58 4.21
C LEU A 16 -7.97 -22.30 2.95
N LEU A 17 -7.25 -23.33 2.53
CA LEU A 17 -7.69 -24.28 1.50
C LEU A 17 -8.53 -25.40 2.14
N THR A 18 -9.83 -25.42 1.90
CA THR A 18 -10.68 -26.61 2.19
C THR A 18 -10.48 -27.67 1.12
N VAL A 19 -9.88 -28.80 1.51
CA VAL A 19 -9.79 -30.02 0.68
C VAL A 19 -11.04 -30.88 0.89
N PRO A 20 -11.75 -31.32 -0.16
CA PRO A 20 -12.82 -32.30 0.01
C PRO A 20 -12.24 -33.70 0.21
N MET A 21 -12.65 -34.33 1.26
CA MET A 21 -12.38 -35.75 1.62
C MET A 21 -13.12 -36.67 0.65
N SER A 22 -12.39 -37.46 -0.14
CA SER A 22 -12.96 -38.62 -0.87
C SER A 22 -12.59 -39.88 -0.12
N LEU A 23 -13.62 -40.56 0.39
CA LEU A 23 -13.51 -41.93 0.94
C LEU A 23 -13.33 -42.93 -0.22
N ALA A 24 -12.32 -43.79 -0.12
CA ALA A 24 -12.30 -45.05 -0.84
C ALA A 24 -11.79 -46.18 0.09
N ALA A 25 -12.46 -47.29 0.01
CA ALA A 25 -12.42 -48.39 0.95
C ALA A 25 -11.30 -49.41 0.68
N CYS A 26 -10.94 -50.08 1.76
CA CYS A 26 -10.27 -51.35 2.00
C CYS A 26 -9.82 -52.27 0.86
N GLY A 27 -8.52 -52.66 0.96
CA GLY A 27 -7.99 -53.92 0.44
C GLY A 27 -6.76 -54.27 1.28
N ALA A 28 -6.85 -55.37 2.06
CA ALA A 28 -5.76 -55.89 2.87
C ALA A 28 -4.92 -56.87 2.04
N GLU A 29 -3.60 -56.65 1.98
CA GLU A 29 -2.65 -57.70 1.58
C GLU A 29 -1.35 -57.56 2.37
N ALA A 30 -0.75 -58.73 2.65
CA ALA A 30 0.25 -58.96 3.66
C ALA A 30 1.66 -58.41 3.30
N ALA A 31 2.41 -58.05 4.32
CA ALA A 31 3.74 -57.46 4.29
C ALA A 31 4.86 -58.45 3.97
N PRO A 32 5.99 -57.98 3.34
CA PRO A 32 7.31 -58.48 3.60
C PRO A 32 8.14 -57.52 4.50
N ALA A 33 9.02 -58.14 5.30
CA ALA A 33 9.81 -57.48 6.32
C ALA A 33 10.90 -56.60 5.76
N GLY A 34 11.18 -55.48 6.48
CA GLY A 34 12.51 -54.86 6.50
C GLY A 34 12.69 -53.63 5.63
N SER A 35 12.01 -52.52 5.93
CA SER A 35 12.46 -51.17 5.54
C SER A 35 12.85 -50.39 6.80
N PRO A 36 13.89 -49.52 6.73
CA PRO A 36 14.25 -48.71 7.87
C PRO A 36 13.07 -47.79 8.22
N ARG A 37 12.75 -47.72 9.52
CA ARG A 37 11.75 -46.77 10.05
C ARG A 37 12.06 -45.39 9.52
N PRO A 38 11.12 -44.69 8.90
CA PRO A 38 11.27 -43.26 8.73
C PRO A 38 11.47 -42.64 10.12
N SER A 39 12.47 -41.79 10.24
CA SER A 39 12.65 -40.93 11.40
C SER A 39 11.30 -40.32 11.73
N ALA A 40 10.85 -40.42 12.96
CA ALA A 40 9.62 -39.77 13.37
C ALA A 40 9.77 -38.28 12.99
N ALA A 41 8.88 -37.80 12.15
CA ALA A 41 8.77 -36.38 11.90
C ALA A 41 8.63 -35.72 13.29
N SER A 42 9.53 -34.84 13.62
CA SER A 42 9.43 -34.03 14.84
C SER A 42 8.04 -33.41 14.85
N ALA A 43 7.36 -33.41 16.00
CA ALA A 43 6.12 -32.68 16.16
C ALA A 43 6.39 -31.22 15.72
N PRO A 44 5.43 -30.54 15.04
CA PRO A 44 5.58 -29.14 14.69
C PRO A 44 6.02 -28.37 15.94
N ASP A 45 6.99 -27.48 15.77
CA ASP A 45 7.39 -26.56 16.84
C ASP A 45 6.16 -25.71 17.19
N PRO A 46 5.64 -25.77 18.42
CA PRO A 46 4.48 -24.98 18.81
C PRO A 46 4.72 -23.48 18.74
N ASP A 47 5.99 -23.05 18.69
CA ASP A 47 6.38 -21.64 18.57
C ASP A 47 6.41 -21.13 17.11
N CYS A 48 6.20 -21.99 16.12
CA CYS A 48 6.09 -21.62 14.71
C CYS A 48 4.70 -21.09 14.30
N GLY A 49 3.90 -20.59 15.21
CA GLY A 49 2.58 -20.04 14.89
C GLY A 49 1.65 -21.08 14.26
N THR A 50 1.00 -20.73 13.15
CA THR A 50 0.20 -21.66 12.33
C THR A 50 1.03 -22.48 11.37
N TYR A 51 2.28 -22.13 11.19
CA TYR A 51 3.18 -22.79 10.27
C TYR A 51 3.62 -24.14 10.83
N SER A 52 3.28 -25.20 10.15
CA SER A 52 3.65 -26.58 10.52
C SER A 52 4.80 -27.13 9.68
N GLY A 53 5.42 -26.27 8.87
CA GLY A 53 6.42 -26.63 7.87
C GLY A 53 7.86 -26.65 8.40
N GLN A 54 8.75 -26.98 7.48
CA GLN A 54 10.19 -26.84 7.69
C GLN A 54 10.58 -25.39 7.41
N GLY A 55 11.42 -24.79 8.25
CA GLY A 55 11.96 -23.47 7.98
C GLY A 55 11.92 -22.49 9.16
N CYS A 56 11.20 -22.78 10.24
CA CYS A 56 11.26 -21.94 11.43
C CYS A 56 12.63 -22.06 12.12
N ALA A 57 13.19 -20.90 12.45
CA ALA A 57 14.47 -20.81 13.15
C ALA A 57 14.40 -21.35 14.59
N ASP A 58 15.53 -21.89 15.05
CA ASP A 58 15.71 -22.23 16.47
C ASP A 58 15.59 -20.95 17.31
N PRO A 59 14.93 -20.99 18.50
CA PRO A 59 14.90 -19.86 19.42
C PRO A 59 16.27 -19.25 19.73
N ALA A 60 17.35 -20.03 19.64
CA ALA A 60 18.71 -19.52 19.84
C ALA A 60 19.20 -18.56 18.74
N GLU A 61 18.58 -18.57 17.57
CA GLU A 61 18.89 -17.68 16.44
C GLU A 61 18.03 -16.40 16.45
N ARG A 62 16.98 -16.36 17.28
CA ARG A 62 16.03 -15.26 17.33
C ARG A 62 16.50 -14.13 18.23
N VAL A 63 16.44 -12.90 17.69
CA VAL A 63 16.83 -11.67 18.41
C VAL A 63 15.64 -10.94 19.06
N ASP A 64 14.42 -11.37 18.81
CA ASP A 64 13.16 -10.75 19.25
C ASP A 64 12.60 -11.35 20.56
N LEU A 65 13.33 -12.23 21.24
CA LEU A 65 12.84 -12.90 22.45
C LEU A 65 13.01 -12.09 23.75
N THR A 66 13.84 -11.03 23.71
CA THR A 66 14.00 -10.15 24.87
C THR A 66 12.80 -9.21 24.96
N PRO A 67 12.07 -9.18 26.09
CA PRO A 67 10.95 -8.26 26.24
C PRO A 67 11.38 -6.79 26.07
N PRO A 68 10.70 -6.00 25.23
CA PRO A 68 11.03 -4.60 25.01
C PRO A 68 10.63 -3.70 26.18
N VAL A 69 11.30 -2.56 26.29
CA VAL A 69 10.94 -1.47 27.21
C VAL A 69 10.64 -0.23 26.39
N PHE A 70 9.53 0.44 26.66
CA PHE A 70 9.06 1.60 25.93
C PHE A 70 9.00 2.82 26.85
N SER A 71 10.00 3.72 26.77
CA SER A 71 10.02 4.98 27.53
C SER A 71 9.57 6.18 26.69
N ASP A 72 9.83 6.18 25.38
CA ASP A 72 9.43 7.20 24.41
C ASP A 72 8.99 6.51 23.10
N PRO A 73 7.89 5.73 23.14
CA PRO A 73 7.56 4.74 22.11
C PRO A 73 7.23 5.32 20.75
N THR A 74 6.68 6.53 20.69
CA THR A 74 6.31 7.19 19.42
C THR A 74 7.47 7.88 18.75
N ARG A 75 8.62 8.01 19.44
CA ARG A 75 9.83 8.56 18.85
C ARG A 75 10.61 7.47 18.11
N ILE A 76 10.19 7.15 16.90
CA ILE A 76 10.86 6.15 16.06
C ILE A 76 12.01 6.79 15.32
N THR A 77 13.25 6.43 15.68
CA THR A 77 14.51 6.94 15.12
C THR A 77 15.33 5.88 14.41
N ASN A 78 14.82 4.63 14.34
CA ASN A 78 15.49 3.55 13.63
C ASN A 78 15.57 3.92 12.13
N PRO A 79 16.78 4.03 11.56
CA PRO A 79 16.93 4.54 10.19
C PRO A 79 16.37 3.57 9.13
N ARG A 80 16.20 2.28 9.45
CA ARG A 80 15.69 1.26 8.53
C ARG A 80 14.19 1.07 8.63
N PHE A 81 13.55 1.67 9.63
CA PHE A 81 12.10 1.71 9.78
C PHE A 81 11.65 3.09 10.28
N PRO A 82 11.89 4.16 9.51
CA PRO A 82 11.73 5.54 9.96
C PRO A 82 10.27 6.03 9.86
N ILE A 83 9.28 5.20 10.24
CA ILE A 83 7.85 5.51 10.04
C ILE A 83 7.42 6.80 10.77
N GLY A 84 8.10 7.19 11.85
CA GLY A 84 7.84 8.45 12.55
C GLY A 84 8.26 9.70 11.76
N ASP A 85 9.25 9.56 10.88
CA ASP A 85 9.79 10.63 10.05
C ASP A 85 9.25 10.58 8.59
N LEU A 86 8.79 9.41 8.14
CA LEU A 86 8.21 9.24 6.82
C LEU A 86 6.72 9.62 6.82
N HIS A 87 6.40 10.73 6.19
CA HIS A 87 5.03 11.19 6.07
C HIS A 87 4.27 10.46 4.96
N SER A 88 4.94 10.02 3.89
CA SER A 88 4.38 9.20 2.83
C SER A 88 5.49 8.48 2.07
N ALA A 89 5.31 7.18 1.82
CA ALA A 89 6.15 6.37 0.94
C ALA A 89 5.29 5.78 -0.20
N LEU A 90 5.78 5.92 -1.43
CA LEU A 90 5.17 5.41 -2.64
C LEU A 90 6.03 4.29 -3.21
N LEU A 91 5.49 3.09 -3.33
CA LEU A 91 6.12 2.01 -4.08
C LEU A 91 5.35 1.74 -5.36
N LEU A 92 6.07 1.36 -6.41
CA LEU A 92 5.53 1.00 -7.71
C LEU A 92 6.11 -0.34 -8.15
N GLY A 93 5.30 -1.11 -8.86
CA GLY A 93 5.75 -2.40 -9.35
C GLY A 93 4.69 -3.12 -10.18
N HIS A 94 4.74 -4.44 -10.12
CA HIS A 94 3.79 -5.32 -10.78
C HIS A 94 3.58 -6.59 -9.97
N VAL A 95 2.34 -7.07 -10.00
CA VAL A 95 1.91 -8.35 -9.44
C VAL A 95 1.13 -9.08 -10.54
N ASP A 96 1.48 -10.34 -10.81
CA ASP A 96 0.91 -11.11 -11.94
C ASP A 96 0.97 -10.34 -13.29
N GLY A 97 2.02 -9.56 -13.49
CA GLY A 97 2.23 -8.75 -14.70
C GLY A 97 1.29 -7.53 -14.84
N LYS A 98 0.52 -7.19 -13.81
CA LYS A 98 -0.31 -5.97 -13.77
C LYS A 98 0.33 -4.91 -12.89
N PRO A 99 0.10 -3.64 -13.19
CA PRO A 99 0.58 -2.55 -12.35
C PRO A 99 0.11 -2.71 -10.91
N PHE A 100 1.05 -2.60 -9.99
CA PHE A 100 0.84 -2.56 -8.57
C PHE A 100 1.38 -1.25 -8.01
N ARG A 101 0.70 -0.69 -7.04
CA ARG A 101 1.05 0.58 -6.41
C ARG A 101 0.65 0.54 -4.97
N THR A 102 1.56 0.88 -4.07
CA THR A 102 1.23 1.07 -2.66
C THR A 102 1.59 2.47 -2.19
N VAL A 103 0.87 2.91 -1.18
CA VAL A 103 1.14 4.15 -0.47
C VAL A 103 1.01 3.88 1.01
N THR A 104 2.10 4.06 1.74
CA THR A 104 2.08 4.09 3.20
C THR A 104 2.12 5.54 3.66
N THR A 105 1.18 5.95 4.50
CA THR A 105 1.07 7.32 5.01
C THR A 105 0.96 7.29 6.52
N LEU A 106 1.78 8.05 7.21
CA LEU A 106 1.63 8.28 8.64
C LEU A 106 0.32 9.05 8.88
N LEU A 107 -0.57 8.48 9.69
CA LEU A 107 -1.83 9.13 10.04
C LEU A 107 -1.63 10.16 11.15
N PRO A 108 -2.48 11.18 11.23
CA PRO A 108 -2.47 12.14 12.33
C PRO A 108 -2.77 11.47 13.68
N GLY A 109 -2.05 11.91 14.72
CA GLY A 109 -2.26 11.44 16.08
C GLY A 109 -1.61 10.11 16.41
N THR A 110 -1.97 9.57 17.56
CA THR A 110 -1.44 8.34 18.14
C THR A 110 -2.58 7.52 18.74
N GLU A 111 -2.36 6.22 18.96
CA GLU A 111 -3.29 5.35 19.68
C GLU A 111 -2.63 4.80 20.96
N ILE A 112 -3.44 4.36 21.92
CA ILE A 112 -2.98 3.66 23.11
C ILE A 112 -3.34 2.18 22.99
N VAL A 113 -2.33 1.32 23.02
CA VAL A 113 -2.51 -0.13 23.03
C VAL A 113 -2.14 -0.65 24.43
N VAL A 114 -3.03 -1.47 25.03
CA VAL A 114 -2.75 -2.12 26.30
C VAL A 114 -2.09 -3.47 26.04
N TRP A 115 -0.81 -3.58 26.33
CA TRP A 115 -0.01 -4.79 26.17
C TRP A 115 0.77 -5.11 27.44
N ASP A 116 0.78 -6.37 27.85
CA ASP A 116 1.43 -6.86 29.09
C ASP A 116 1.06 -6.04 30.35
N GLY A 117 -0.22 -5.61 30.40
CA GLY A 117 -0.76 -4.81 31.52
C GLY A 117 -0.26 -3.36 31.56
N ARG A 118 0.36 -2.85 30.50
CA ARG A 118 0.85 -1.48 30.36
C ARG A 118 0.19 -0.81 29.15
N GLU A 119 0.01 0.48 29.27
CA GLU A 119 -0.38 1.33 28.14
C GLU A 119 0.87 1.71 27.34
N VAL A 120 0.86 1.46 26.05
CA VAL A 120 1.92 1.86 25.11
C VAL A 120 1.28 2.77 24.08
N GLU A 121 1.80 3.99 23.94
CA GLU A 121 1.41 4.90 22.88
C GLU A 121 2.10 4.47 21.57
N VAL A 122 1.33 4.38 20.49
CA VAL A 122 1.80 3.89 19.19
C VAL A 122 1.54 4.89 18.09
N LEU A 123 2.44 4.97 17.11
CA LEU A 123 2.19 5.63 15.84
C LEU A 123 1.27 4.76 14.99
N VAL A 124 0.42 5.42 14.19
CA VAL A 124 -0.51 4.75 13.30
C VAL A 124 -0.19 5.13 11.86
N SER A 125 -0.06 4.15 10.99
CA SER A 125 0.06 4.37 9.55
C SER A 125 -1.06 3.71 8.78
N GLN A 126 -1.31 4.21 7.59
CA GLN A 126 -2.23 3.63 6.63
C GLN A 126 -1.44 3.14 5.42
N TYR A 127 -1.41 1.84 5.23
CA TYR A 127 -0.99 1.20 3.99
C TYR A 127 -2.20 1.07 3.06
N ALA A 128 -2.05 1.41 1.78
CA ALA A 128 -3.09 1.23 0.78
C ALA A 128 -2.50 0.67 -0.51
N ALA A 129 -2.96 -0.52 -0.91
CA ALA A 129 -2.53 -1.23 -2.11
C ALA A 129 -3.55 -1.12 -3.25
N PHE A 130 -3.05 -0.85 -4.46
CA PHE A 130 -3.84 -0.72 -5.68
C PHE A 130 -3.33 -1.71 -6.73
N TYR A 131 -4.19 -2.63 -7.15
CA TYR A 131 -3.92 -3.61 -8.19
C TYR A 131 -4.67 -3.26 -9.48
N GLY A 132 -3.94 -3.05 -10.55
CA GLY A 132 -4.53 -2.61 -11.82
C GLY A 132 -5.30 -1.28 -11.71
N GLY A 133 -4.90 -0.41 -10.78
CA GLY A 133 -5.51 0.90 -10.54
C GLY A 133 -6.74 0.88 -9.63
N ARG A 134 -7.07 -0.26 -9.00
CA ARG A 134 -8.20 -0.39 -8.06
C ARG A 134 -7.68 -0.71 -6.66
N LEU A 135 -8.27 -0.10 -5.66
CA LEU A 135 -7.99 -0.42 -4.26
C LEU A 135 -8.24 -1.91 -4.02
N GLN A 136 -7.23 -2.59 -3.51
CA GLN A 136 -7.28 -4.00 -3.19
C GLN A 136 -7.23 -4.24 -1.70
N GLU A 137 -6.39 -3.49 -0.99
CA GLU A 137 -6.17 -3.67 0.43
C GLU A 137 -5.92 -2.33 1.10
N VAL A 138 -6.35 -2.22 2.34
CA VAL A 138 -5.90 -1.19 3.29
C VAL A 138 -5.54 -1.87 4.58
N ALA A 139 -4.37 -1.56 5.14
CA ALA A 139 -4.00 -1.92 6.50
C ALA A 139 -3.81 -0.65 7.34
N ILE A 140 -4.23 -0.72 8.60
CA ILE A 140 -4.01 0.32 9.61
C ILE A 140 -3.06 -0.24 10.64
N ASP A 141 -1.81 0.15 10.55
CA ASP A 141 -0.68 -0.42 11.24
C ASP A 141 -0.29 0.39 12.46
N ARG A 142 0.20 -0.27 13.51
CA ARG A 142 0.56 0.35 14.80
C ARG A 142 1.99 0.02 15.17
N TYR A 143 2.82 1.05 15.39
CA TYR A 143 4.24 0.88 15.66
C TYR A 143 4.71 1.67 16.88
N ALA A 144 5.69 1.08 17.59
CA ALA A 144 6.41 1.73 18.67
C ALA A 144 7.89 1.38 18.64
N GLN A 145 8.77 2.27 19.08
CA GLN A 145 10.19 1.98 19.23
C GLN A 145 10.52 1.69 20.70
N ALA A 146 11.22 0.58 20.92
CA ALA A 146 11.77 0.24 22.24
C ALA A 146 13.03 1.05 22.56
N ASP A 147 13.41 1.09 23.86
CA ASP A 147 14.54 1.86 24.37
C ASP A 147 15.89 1.41 23.77
N ASP A 148 15.98 0.18 23.29
CA ASP A 148 17.17 -0.35 22.60
C ASP A 148 17.26 0.09 21.13
N GLY A 149 16.22 0.73 20.59
CA GLY A 149 16.12 1.19 19.21
C GLY A 149 15.46 0.22 18.24
N SER A 150 15.05 -0.97 18.69
CA SER A 150 14.23 -1.88 17.88
C SER A 150 12.82 -1.33 17.70
N VAL A 151 12.21 -1.56 16.53
CA VAL A 151 10.82 -1.17 16.25
C VAL A 151 9.92 -2.38 16.39
N TRP A 152 8.78 -2.16 17.03
CA TRP A 152 7.81 -3.19 17.36
C TRP A 152 6.47 -2.90 16.74
N TYR A 153 5.87 -3.95 16.20
CA TYR A 153 4.55 -3.96 15.59
C TYR A 153 3.51 -4.35 16.64
N PHE A 154 2.51 -3.51 16.79
CA PHE A 154 1.45 -3.69 17.79
C PHE A 154 0.15 -4.19 17.15
N GLY A 155 0.19 -4.53 15.88
CA GLY A 155 -0.93 -5.10 15.13
C GLY A 155 -1.48 -4.19 14.07
N GLU A 156 -2.41 -4.77 13.32
CA GLU A 156 -3.04 -4.13 12.17
C GLU A 156 -4.54 -4.42 12.11
N ASP A 157 -5.27 -3.52 11.42
CA ASP A 157 -6.62 -3.79 10.95
C ASP A 157 -6.56 -3.91 9.42
N VAL A 158 -6.82 -5.11 8.89
CA VAL A 158 -6.77 -5.41 7.44
C VAL A 158 -8.16 -5.33 6.82
N TYR A 159 -8.23 -4.71 5.65
CA TYR A 159 -9.42 -4.56 4.83
C TYR A 159 -9.12 -4.94 3.39
N ASP A 160 -9.38 -6.20 3.01
CA ASP A 160 -9.31 -6.68 1.64
C ASP A 160 -10.58 -6.33 0.87
N TYR A 161 -10.43 -5.76 -0.31
CA TYR A 161 -11.54 -5.34 -1.15
C TYR A 161 -11.77 -6.27 -2.33
N ALA A 162 -13.01 -6.76 -2.47
CA ALA A 162 -13.47 -7.44 -3.67
C ALA A 162 -14.85 -6.91 -4.08
N LYS A 163 -15.03 -6.68 -5.39
CA LYS A 163 -16.30 -6.21 -5.96
C LYS A 163 -16.88 -4.94 -5.32
N GLY A 164 -16.01 -4.07 -4.79
CA GLY A 164 -16.38 -2.77 -4.26
C GLY A 164 -16.74 -2.74 -2.78
N THR A 165 -16.57 -3.84 -2.08
CA THR A 165 -16.82 -3.97 -0.62
C THR A 165 -15.66 -4.66 0.07
N VAL A 166 -15.55 -4.50 1.37
CA VAL A 166 -14.66 -5.33 2.19
C VAL A 166 -15.12 -6.77 2.06
N ASP A 167 -14.24 -7.63 1.57
CA ASP A 167 -14.46 -9.06 1.37
C ASP A 167 -13.91 -9.87 2.54
N ARG A 168 -12.75 -9.45 3.06
CA ARG A 168 -12.04 -10.14 4.14
C ARG A 168 -11.33 -9.14 5.04
N THR A 169 -11.08 -9.60 6.28
CA THR A 169 -10.29 -8.91 7.30
C THR A 169 -9.32 -9.88 7.98
N GLU A 170 -9.03 -11.01 7.32
CA GLU A 170 -8.04 -11.97 7.77
C GLU A 170 -6.67 -11.31 7.84
N GLY A 171 -5.92 -11.62 8.88
CA GLY A 171 -4.67 -10.94 9.21
C GLY A 171 -4.85 -9.91 10.33
N THR A 172 -6.04 -9.34 10.52
CA THR A 172 -6.29 -8.38 11.62
C THR A 172 -5.94 -8.96 12.98
N TRP A 173 -5.07 -8.27 13.72
CA TRP A 173 -4.71 -8.60 15.10
C TRP A 173 -4.28 -7.35 15.86
N LEU A 174 -4.32 -7.42 17.19
CA LEU A 174 -3.86 -6.35 18.08
C LEU A 174 -3.08 -6.94 19.25
N ALA A 175 -1.94 -6.38 19.56
CA ALA A 175 -1.12 -6.76 20.69
C ALA A 175 -1.91 -6.66 22.02
N GLY A 176 -1.78 -7.70 22.85
CA GLY A 176 -2.54 -7.81 24.11
C GLY A 176 -3.96 -8.32 23.97
N ARG A 177 -4.46 -8.50 22.74
CA ARG A 177 -5.78 -9.06 22.45
C ARG A 177 -5.69 -10.42 21.75
N GLU A 178 -5.10 -10.49 20.56
CA GLU A 178 -4.92 -11.72 19.78
C GLU A 178 -3.54 -12.34 19.99
N GLY A 179 -2.50 -11.52 20.22
CA GLY A 179 -1.11 -11.96 20.35
C GLY A 179 -0.23 -10.99 21.12
N PRO A 180 1.08 -11.24 21.18
CA PRO A 180 2.06 -10.28 21.70
C PRO A 180 2.37 -9.20 20.68
N ALA A 181 2.97 -8.07 21.13
CA ALA A 181 3.69 -7.19 20.22
C ALA A 181 4.87 -7.96 19.59
N ALA A 182 5.23 -7.65 18.37
CA ALA A 182 6.21 -8.36 17.57
C ALA A 182 7.30 -7.41 17.06
N MET A 183 8.55 -7.86 16.97
CA MET A 183 9.65 -7.04 16.45
C MET A 183 9.54 -6.99 14.92
N ILE A 184 9.40 -5.77 14.35
CA ILE A 184 9.39 -5.58 12.90
C ILE A 184 10.76 -5.15 12.36
N MET A 185 11.60 -4.54 13.19
CA MET A 185 12.95 -4.15 12.79
C MET A 185 13.90 -4.14 14.01
N PRO A 186 14.99 -4.91 13.98
CA PRO A 186 16.01 -4.82 14.99
C PRO A 186 16.70 -3.45 15.03
N ALA A 187 17.26 -3.07 16.17
CA ALA A 187 18.00 -1.81 16.33
C ALA A 187 19.23 -1.73 15.41
N ASP A 188 19.98 -2.83 15.33
CA ASP A 188 21.18 -2.97 14.49
C ASP A 188 21.23 -4.38 13.87
N PRO A 189 20.50 -4.64 12.78
CA PRO A 189 20.41 -5.95 12.14
C PRO A 189 21.79 -6.51 11.74
N GLN A 190 22.04 -7.78 12.09
CA GLN A 190 23.25 -8.51 11.70
C GLN A 190 22.89 -9.69 10.81
N ILE A 191 23.83 -10.10 9.93
CA ILE A 191 23.62 -11.27 9.06
C ILE A 191 23.35 -12.51 9.94
N GLY A 192 22.25 -13.20 9.68
CA GLY A 192 21.80 -14.37 10.41
C GLY A 192 20.85 -14.08 11.56
N ASP A 193 20.58 -12.81 11.88
CA ASP A 193 19.51 -12.46 12.82
C ASP A 193 18.16 -12.94 12.30
N VAL A 194 17.37 -13.51 13.22
CA VAL A 194 15.99 -13.92 12.92
C VAL A 194 15.04 -13.22 13.89
N TYR A 195 13.93 -12.73 13.36
CA TYR A 195 12.84 -12.12 14.13
C TYR A 195 11.49 -12.35 13.44
N ARG A 196 10.41 -12.20 14.20
CA ARG A 196 9.04 -12.41 13.69
C ARG A 196 8.25 -11.12 13.76
N PRO A 197 8.01 -10.44 12.64
CA PRO A 197 7.11 -9.30 12.56
C PRO A 197 5.69 -9.64 12.98
N GLU A 198 5.29 -10.88 12.71
CA GLU A 198 3.98 -11.42 13.05
C GLU A 198 4.10 -12.85 13.54
N ASN A 199 3.49 -13.12 14.69
CA ASN A 199 3.48 -14.45 15.27
C ASN A 199 2.24 -14.66 16.14
N VAL A 200 1.06 -14.70 15.48
CA VAL A 200 -0.23 -14.91 16.14
C VAL A 200 -0.85 -16.21 15.62
N PRO A 201 -0.73 -17.32 16.38
CA PRO A 201 -1.19 -18.63 15.95
C PRO A 201 -2.64 -18.64 15.49
N GLY A 202 -2.87 -19.11 14.25
CA GLY A 202 -4.21 -19.19 13.64
C GLY A 202 -4.67 -17.92 12.94
N ILE A 203 -3.89 -16.83 13.00
CA ILE A 203 -4.19 -15.55 12.35
C ILE A 203 -3.10 -15.23 11.33
N VAL A 204 -1.87 -14.98 11.79
CA VAL A 204 -0.77 -14.51 10.94
C VAL A 204 0.57 -15.05 11.43
N PHE A 205 1.49 -15.28 10.50
CA PHE A 205 2.86 -15.67 10.78
C PHE A 205 3.80 -15.17 9.71
N GLU A 206 4.84 -14.47 10.15
CA GLU A 206 5.98 -14.07 9.34
C GLU A 206 7.27 -14.25 10.16
N GLU A 207 8.31 -14.83 9.52
CA GLU A 207 9.63 -14.97 10.10
C GLU A 207 10.67 -14.42 9.13
N VAL A 208 11.42 -13.44 9.57
CA VAL A 208 12.42 -12.73 8.79
C VAL A 208 13.81 -13.19 9.17
N THR A 209 14.63 -13.49 8.17
CA THR A 209 16.07 -13.75 8.32
C THR A 209 16.87 -12.68 7.61
N VAL A 210 17.81 -12.03 8.30
CA VAL A 210 18.74 -11.06 7.71
C VAL A 210 19.79 -11.79 6.87
N THR A 211 19.81 -11.53 5.55
CA THR A 211 20.69 -12.20 4.60
C THR A 211 21.91 -11.38 4.22
N SER A 212 21.81 -10.04 4.22
CA SER A 212 22.93 -9.13 3.94
C SER A 212 22.75 -7.79 4.64
N VAL A 213 23.85 -7.11 4.94
CA VAL A 213 23.87 -5.76 5.54
C VAL A 213 24.90 -4.86 4.86
N GLY A 214 24.65 -3.56 4.86
CA GLY A 214 25.59 -2.58 4.32
C GLY A 214 25.60 -2.48 2.79
N GLU A 215 24.59 -3.04 2.13
CA GLU A 215 24.46 -3.02 0.68
C GLU A 215 24.17 -1.61 0.14
N THR A 216 24.45 -1.41 -1.16
CA THR A 216 24.05 -0.19 -1.87
C THR A 216 22.99 -0.56 -2.90
N VAL A 217 21.84 0.11 -2.82
CA VAL A 217 20.67 -0.12 -3.68
C VAL A 217 20.34 1.09 -4.54
N ASP A 218 19.69 0.86 -5.68
CA ASP A 218 19.27 1.93 -6.60
C ASP A 218 18.02 2.63 -6.06
N GLY A 219 18.20 3.83 -5.49
CA GLY A 219 17.11 4.63 -4.95
C GLY A 219 16.41 5.52 -5.99
N PRO A 220 15.37 6.26 -5.54
CA PRO A 220 14.59 7.15 -6.39
C PRO A 220 15.42 8.18 -7.15
N LEU A 221 16.41 8.77 -6.48
CA LEU A 221 17.27 9.84 -7.00
C LEU A 221 18.76 9.45 -7.11
N GLY A 222 19.08 8.17 -6.93
CA GLY A 222 20.43 7.67 -7.01
C GLY A 222 20.75 6.60 -5.97
N PRO A 223 22.00 6.12 -5.87
CA PRO A 223 22.35 5.03 -4.98
C PRO A 223 22.14 5.37 -3.50
N VAL A 224 21.57 4.45 -2.73
CA VAL A 224 21.36 4.52 -1.27
C VAL A 224 22.23 3.46 -0.60
N PRO A 225 23.23 3.83 0.20
CA PRO A 225 24.09 2.88 0.90
C PRO A 225 23.48 2.45 2.25
N GLY A 226 23.95 1.31 2.77
CA GLY A 226 23.62 0.84 4.11
C GLY A 226 22.32 0.04 4.18
N ALA A 227 21.81 -0.42 3.05
CA ALA A 227 20.63 -1.26 2.98
C ALA A 227 20.86 -2.63 3.65
N VAL A 228 19.76 -3.21 4.16
CA VAL A 228 19.65 -4.55 4.72
C VAL A 228 18.74 -5.37 3.83
N LEU A 229 19.20 -6.56 3.45
CA LEU A 229 18.44 -7.53 2.70
C LEU A 229 17.98 -8.63 3.64
N VAL A 230 16.73 -9.02 3.49
CA VAL A 230 16.11 -10.06 4.31
C VAL A 230 15.34 -11.04 3.43
N SER A 231 15.15 -12.26 3.94
CA SER A 231 14.21 -13.23 3.39
C SER A 231 13.12 -13.45 4.44
N GLU A 232 11.88 -13.33 4.03
CA GLU A 232 10.68 -13.48 4.87
C GLU A 232 9.95 -14.76 4.51
N LEU A 233 9.66 -15.56 5.53
CA LEU A 233 8.91 -16.81 5.44
C LEU A 233 7.49 -16.59 5.94
N HIS A 234 6.51 -16.93 5.11
CA HIS A 234 5.08 -16.80 5.42
C HIS A 234 4.44 -18.10 5.90
N ALA A 235 3.24 -17.98 6.49
CA ALA A 235 2.45 -19.11 7.01
C ALA A 235 2.17 -20.22 5.99
N ASP A 236 2.14 -19.92 4.70
CA ASP A 236 1.91 -20.87 3.59
C ASP A 236 3.20 -21.49 3.03
N SER A 237 4.35 -21.24 3.68
CA SER A 237 5.69 -21.67 3.26
C SER A 237 6.23 -20.95 2.02
N SER A 238 5.58 -19.92 1.54
CA SER A 238 6.18 -19.04 0.54
C SER A 238 7.26 -18.18 1.18
N THR A 239 8.21 -17.75 0.38
CA THR A 239 9.27 -16.83 0.79
C THR A 239 9.26 -15.60 -0.09
N GLU A 240 9.55 -14.46 0.52
CA GLU A 240 9.68 -13.18 -0.13
C GLU A 240 11.00 -12.51 0.26
N ASP A 241 11.66 -11.85 -0.69
CA ASP A 241 12.87 -11.10 -0.40
C ASP A 241 12.51 -9.62 -0.24
N LYS A 242 12.87 -9.05 0.91
CA LYS A 242 12.67 -7.62 1.19
C LYS A 242 14.01 -6.90 1.38
N THR A 243 14.02 -5.64 1.05
CA THR A 243 15.14 -4.73 1.28
C THR A 243 14.66 -3.55 2.09
N PHE A 244 15.43 -3.17 3.11
CA PHE A 244 15.21 -1.97 3.90
C PHE A 244 16.38 -1.02 3.75
N ALA A 245 16.13 0.25 3.48
CA ALA A 245 17.18 1.23 3.27
C ALA A 245 17.10 2.39 4.28
N PRO A 246 18.25 2.92 4.75
CA PRO A 246 18.26 3.99 5.73
C PRO A 246 17.51 5.24 5.24
N GLY A 247 16.60 5.74 6.07
CA GLY A 247 15.76 6.90 5.80
C GLY A 247 14.51 6.61 4.96
N TYR A 248 14.41 5.43 4.36
CA TYR A 248 13.30 5.05 3.49
C TYR A 248 12.41 3.95 4.07
N GLY A 249 12.92 3.10 4.96
CA GLY A 249 12.20 1.92 5.41
C GLY A 249 12.19 0.82 4.36
N GLU A 250 11.05 0.19 4.16
CA GLU A 250 10.87 -0.82 3.11
C GLU A 250 11.15 -0.22 1.74
N PHE A 251 11.98 -0.91 0.96
CA PHE A 251 12.57 -0.35 -0.23
C PHE A 251 12.31 -1.19 -1.47
N VAL A 252 12.39 -2.51 -1.35
CA VAL A 252 12.05 -3.47 -2.41
C VAL A 252 11.43 -4.68 -1.75
N THR A 253 10.36 -5.18 -2.35
CA THR A 253 9.75 -6.46 -2.06
C THR A 253 9.64 -7.25 -3.36
N SER A 254 10.10 -8.51 -3.35
CA SER A 254 10.09 -9.36 -4.55
C SER A 254 9.93 -10.83 -4.20
N GLY A 255 9.08 -11.52 -4.96
CA GLY A 255 8.85 -12.95 -4.80
C GLY A 255 8.06 -13.51 -5.97
N GLY A 256 8.36 -14.75 -6.41
CA GLY A 256 7.57 -15.42 -7.43
C GLY A 256 7.52 -14.76 -8.81
N GLY A 257 8.32 -13.74 -9.07
CA GLY A 257 8.29 -12.92 -10.29
C GLY A 257 7.57 -11.58 -10.14
N ASP A 258 6.99 -11.32 -8.99
CA ASP A 258 6.40 -10.03 -8.64
C ASP A 258 7.48 -9.09 -8.09
N LEU A 259 7.25 -7.81 -8.22
CA LEU A 259 8.17 -6.76 -7.78
C LEU A 259 7.40 -5.54 -7.32
N GLU A 260 7.79 -5.03 -6.16
CA GLU A 260 7.41 -3.73 -5.65
C GLU A 260 8.67 -3.00 -5.20
N ALA A 261 8.85 -1.76 -5.63
CA ALA A 261 10.05 -0.99 -5.31
C ALA A 261 9.72 0.46 -5.00
N LEU A 262 10.47 1.05 -4.08
CA LEU A 262 10.29 2.42 -3.66
C LEU A 262 10.53 3.37 -4.84
N ALA A 263 9.49 4.07 -5.20
CA ALA A 263 9.53 5.10 -6.24
C ALA A 263 9.86 6.48 -5.66
N MET A 264 9.44 6.75 -4.41
CA MET A 264 9.69 8.01 -3.72
C MET A 264 9.21 7.93 -2.27
N ALA A 265 9.90 8.64 -1.37
CA ALA A 265 9.42 8.87 -0.01
C ALA A 265 9.64 10.32 0.44
N VAL A 266 8.72 10.86 1.22
CA VAL A 266 8.85 12.21 1.78
C VAL A 266 8.84 12.15 3.30
N PRO A 267 9.67 12.98 3.98
CA PRO A 267 10.35 14.17 3.45
C PRO A 267 11.72 13.92 2.81
N ILE A 268 12.26 12.70 2.76
CA ILE A 268 13.64 12.45 2.32
C ILE A 268 13.90 12.89 0.86
N ASP A 269 12.95 12.65 -0.05
CA ASP A 269 13.03 13.06 -1.45
C ASP A 269 12.38 14.42 -1.72
N ALA A 270 11.97 15.14 -0.66
CA ALA A 270 11.33 16.44 -0.81
C ALA A 270 12.30 17.51 -1.32
N VAL A 271 11.77 18.47 -2.06
CA VAL A 271 12.49 19.62 -2.57
C VAL A 271 12.03 20.87 -1.81
N GLY A 272 12.95 21.53 -1.09
CA GLY A 272 12.64 22.72 -0.32
C GLY A 272 12.44 23.99 -1.19
N ALA A 273 11.72 23.87 -2.31
CA ALA A 273 11.44 24.94 -3.26
C ALA A 273 9.97 24.87 -3.71
N PRO A 274 9.39 25.99 -4.20
CA PRO A 274 8.03 25.98 -4.75
C PRO A 274 7.87 24.96 -5.88
N ALA A 275 6.67 24.39 -5.98
CA ALA A 275 6.35 23.45 -7.05
C ALA A 275 6.53 24.10 -8.43
N PRO A 276 7.19 23.42 -9.37
CA PRO A 276 7.31 23.91 -10.75
C PRO A 276 5.94 24.11 -11.37
N PRO A 277 5.70 25.23 -12.11
CA PRO A 277 4.39 25.50 -12.72
C PRO A 277 3.94 24.43 -13.71
N GLN A 278 4.87 23.62 -14.21
CA GLN A 278 4.58 22.47 -15.05
C GLN A 278 3.68 21.44 -14.35
N LEU A 279 3.80 21.25 -13.03
CA LEU A 279 2.95 20.32 -12.28
C LEU A 279 1.48 20.78 -12.30
N ALA A 280 1.19 22.06 -12.14
CA ALA A 280 -0.15 22.61 -12.27
C ALA A 280 -0.74 22.39 -13.69
N THR A 281 0.10 22.37 -14.72
CA THR A 281 -0.32 22.09 -16.09
C THR A 281 -0.89 20.69 -16.25
N PHE A 282 -0.41 19.70 -15.49
CA PHE A 282 -0.95 18.35 -15.52
C PHE A 282 -2.36 18.27 -14.95
N SER A 283 -2.60 18.85 -13.77
CA SER A 283 -3.93 18.87 -13.16
C SER A 283 -4.95 19.56 -14.07
N THR A 284 -4.60 20.76 -14.58
CA THR A 284 -5.44 21.50 -15.53
C THR A 284 -5.64 20.74 -16.84
N GLY A 285 -4.58 20.10 -17.36
CA GLY A 285 -4.62 19.33 -18.60
C GLY A 285 -5.47 18.07 -18.47
N ALA A 286 -5.33 17.33 -17.37
CA ALA A 286 -6.16 16.15 -17.09
C ALA A 286 -7.65 16.52 -17.00
N GLN A 287 -8.00 17.58 -16.27
CA GLN A 287 -9.36 18.10 -16.20
C GLN A 287 -9.87 18.55 -17.60
N GLY A 288 -9.02 19.20 -18.41
CA GLY A 288 -9.35 19.59 -19.77
C GLY A 288 -9.65 18.39 -20.68
N VAL A 289 -8.87 17.31 -20.59
CA VAL A 289 -9.18 16.08 -21.32
C VAL A 289 -10.48 15.44 -20.84
N LEU A 290 -10.72 15.37 -19.53
CA LEU A 290 -11.94 14.81 -18.95
C LEU A 290 -13.19 15.56 -19.44
N GLU A 291 -13.16 16.88 -19.46
CA GLU A 291 -14.29 17.70 -19.95
C GLU A 291 -14.46 17.54 -21.45
N ALA A 292 -13.38 17.60 -22.22
CA ALA A 292 -13.40 17.44 -23.67
C ALA A 292 -13.93 16.06 -24.10
N THR A 293 -13.54 14.98 -23.41
CA THR A 293 -14.06 13.64 -23.69
C THR A 293 -15.56 13.53 -23.40
N ARG A 294 -16.07 14.24 -22.40
CA ARG A 294 -17.49 14.25 -22.04
C ARG A 294 -18.37 14.97 -23.07
N THR A 295 -17.81 16.00 -23.71
CA THR A 295 -18.50 16.78 -24.76
C THR A 295 -18.22 16.31 -26.17
N GLY A 296 -17.25 15.40 -26.37
CA GLY A 296 -16.78 14.93 -27.67
C GLY A 296 -15.89 15.94 -28.41
N ASP A 297 -15.32 16.91 -27.68
CA ASP A 297 -14.42 17.93 -28.21
C ASP A 297 -12.97 17.43 -28.27
N TRP A 298 -12.64 16.68 -29.30
CA TRP A 298 -11.32 16.06 -29.47
C TRP A 298 -10.22 17.07 -29.83
N GLU A 299 -10.57 18.24 -30.34
CA GLU A 299 -9.61 19.32 -30.56
C GLU A 299 -9.13 19.89 -29.20
N ALA A 300 -10.06 20.17 -28.29
CA ALA A 300 -9.73 20.60 -26.94
C ALA A 300 -8.96 19.54 -26.14
N ALA A 301 -9.30 18.24 -26.31
CA ALA A 301 -8.57 17.13 -25.70
C ALA A 301 -7.11 17.08 -26.21
N THR A 302 -6.90 17.21 -27.51
CA THR A 302 -5.58 17.22 -28.14
C THR A 302 -4.77 18.42 -27.66
N ALA A 303 -5.33 19.61 -27.63
CA ALA A 303 -4.66 20.81 -27.14
C ALA A 303 -4.25 20.69 -25.64
N SER A 304 -5.08 20.04 -24.83
CA SER A 304 -4.75 19.76 -23.41
C SER A 304 -3.59 18.77 -23.28
N LEU A 305 -3.59 17.70 -24.07
CA LEU A 305 -2.51 16.73 -24.14
C LEU A 305 -1.18 17.35 -24.59
N GLU A 306 -1.21 18.20 -25.61
CA GLU A 306 -0.01 18.89 -26.12
C GLU A 306 0.62 19.78 -25.04
N ARG A 307 -0.20 20.53 -24.29
CA ARG A 307 0.31 21.34 -23.15
C ARG A 307 0.95 20.47 -22.08
N MET A 308 0.33 19.36 -21.69
CA MET A 308 0.90 18.42 -20.71
C MET A 308 2.21 17.81 -21.22
N THR A 309 2.26 17.41 -22.48
CA THR A 309 3.46 16.85 -23.11
C THR A 309 4.60 17.87 -23.13
N ALA A 310 4.34 19.12 -23.49
CA ALA A 310 5.35 20.17 -23.46
C ALA A 310 5.85 20.48 -22.04
N ALA A 311 4.95 20.54 -21.07
CA ALA A 311 5.31 20.69 -19.66
C ALA A 311 6.21 19.53 -19.19
N TRP A 312 5.89 18.30 -19.58
CA TRP A 312 6.67 17.12 -19.24
C TRP A 312 8.07 17.15 -19.86
N GLN A 313 8.20 17.50 -21.13
CA GLN A 313 9.50 17.59 -21.79
C GLN A 313 10.45 18.57 -21.09
N SER A 314 9.91 19.61 -20.46
CA SER A 314 10.70 20.54 -19.64
C SER A 314 11.03 19.95 -18.26
N LEU A 315 10.03 19.38 -17.56
CA LEU A 315 10.19 18.91 -16.19
C LEU A 315 11.09 17.67 -16.09
N ARG A 316 10.96 16.72 -17.00
CA ARG A 316 11.73 15.46 -17.00
C ARG A 316 13.25 15.61 -17.15
N THR A 317 13.71 16.80 -17.57
CA THR A 317 15.15 17.11 -17.68
C THR A 317 15.77 17.50 -16.35
N THR A 318 14.96 17.70 -15.32
CA THR A 318 15.41 17.97 -13.97
C THR A 318 15.53 16.66 -13.19
N ASP A 319 16.13 16.72 -12.00
CA ASP A 319 16.31 15.57 -11.14
C ASP A 319 14.95 15.07 -10.60
N GLN A 320 14.44 13.99 -11.18
CA GLN A 320 13.14 13.40 -10.86
C GLN A 320 13.29 11.91 -10.52
N PRO A 321 12.44 11.38 -9.62
CA PRO A 321 12.44 9.95 -9.26
C PRO A 321 12.22 9.07 -10.49
N ARG A 322 13.18 8.18 -10.76
CA ARG A 322 13.24 7.38 -12.00
C ARG A 322 11.93 6.63 -12.29
N MET A 323 11.39 5.91 -11.31
CA MET A 323 10.19 5.11 -11.53
C MET A 323 8.94 5.97 -11.81
N VAL A 324 8.85 7.15 -11.18
CA VAL A 324 7.75 8.09 -11.44
C VAL A 324 7.88 8.70 -12.83
N VAL A 325 9.13 8.98 -13.28
CA VAL A 325 9.40 9.40 -14.67
C VAL A 325 8.92 8.36 -15.68
N GLU A 326 9.32 7.10 -15.50
CA GLU A 326 8.93 5.98 -16.36
C GLU A 326 7.40 5.80 -16.40
N ARG A 327 6.76 5.93 -15.25
CA ARG A 327 5.30 5.82 -15.13
C ARG A 327 4.58 6.95 -15.87
N LEU A 328 4.99 8.20 -15.67
CA LEU A 328 4.36 9.34 -16.32
C LEU A 328 4.61 9.35 -17.84
N ASP A 329 5.79 8.92 -18.31
CA ASP A 329 6.07 8.71 -19.73
C ASP A 329 5.05 7.72 -20.33
N GLN A 330 4.82 6.60 -19.66
CA GLN A 330 3.88 5.57 -20.09
C GLN A 330 2.43 6.08 -20.08
N ASP A 331 2.02 6.80 -19.04
CA ASP A 331 0.66 7.30 -18.90
C ASP A 331 0.34 8.36 -19.98
N LEU A 332 1.28 9.28 -20.26
CA LEU A 332 1.14 10.26 -21.36
C LEU A 332 1.08 9.58 -22.73
N ALA A 333 1.93 8.57 -22.97
CA ALA A 333 1.91 7.82 -24.23
C ALA A 333 0.57 7.09 -24.44
N ASN A 334 0.04 6.47 -23.40
CA ASN A 334 -1.27 5.80 -23.41
C ASN A 334 -2.40 6.79 -23.65
N LEU A 335 -2.39 7.93 -22.95
CA LEU A 335 -3.37 9.00 -23.14
C LEU A 335 -3.36 9.49 -24.59
N ALA A 336 -2.17 9.78 -25.14
CA ALA A 336 -2.02 10.21 -26.53
C ALA A 336 -2.60 9.22 -27.55
N GLY A 337 -2.39 7.92 -27.32
CA GLY A 337 -2.96 6.86 -28.14
C GLY A 337 -4.48 6.85 -28.13
N HIS A 338 -5.10 7.09 -26.98
CA HIS A 338 -6.55 7.07 -26.83
C HIS A 338 -7.23 8.38 -27.28
N VAL A 339 -6.62 9.54 -27.05
CA VAL A 339 -7.09 10.83 -27.59
C VAL A 339 -7.08 10.80 -29.12
N ARG A 340 -5.96 10.38 -29.75
CA ARG A 340 -5.86 10.26 -31.21
C ARG A 340 -6.89 9.30 -31.81
N ALA A 341 -7.23 8.24 -31.07
CA ALA A 341 -8.23 7.25 -31.50
C ALA A 341 -9.67 7.60 -31.07
N GLU A 342 -9.89 8.77 -30.47
CA GLU A 342 -11.19 9.29 -30.02
C GLU A 342 -11.95 8.31 -29.09
N ARG A 343 -11.21 7.60 -28.21
CA ARG A 343 -11.76 6.58 -27.32
C ARG A 343 -12.16 7.19 -25.98
N THR A 344 -13.38 7.73 -25.88
CA THR A 344 -13.90 8.49 -24.75
C THR A 344 -13.57 7.90 -23.39
N ALA A 345 -14.06 6.70 -23.06
CA ALA A 345 -13.87 6.09 -21.74
C ALA A 345 -12.38 5.83 -21.42
N LYS A 346 -11.60 5.39 -22.43
CA LYS A 346 -10.17 5.10 -22.24
C LYS A 346 -9.34 6.38 -22.12
N ALA A 347 -9.65 7.42 -22.90
CA ALA A 347 -8.97 8.71 -22.79
C ALA A 347 -9.26 9.36 -21.42
N ALA A 348 -10.50 9.30 -20.95
CA ALA A 348 -10.87 9.78 -19.61
C ALA A 348 -10.10 9.04 -18.51
N GLN A 349 -10.04 7.69 -18.57
CA GLN A 349 -9.26 6.91 -17.60
C GLN A 349 -7.79 7.30 -17.63
N ARG A 350 -7.15 7.39 -18.81
CA ARG A 350 -5.73 7.75 -18.92
C ARG A 350 -5.45 9.19 -18.47
N ALA A 351 -6.41 10.09 -18.57
CA ALA A 351 -6.28 11.43 -18.01
C ALA A 351 -6.20 11.40 -16.48
N VAL A 352 -6.98 10.53 -15.82
CA VAL A 352 -6.87 10.30 -14.38
C VAL A 352 -5.50 9.71 -14.01
N ASP A 353 -5.02 8.72 -14.77
CA ASP A 353 -3.71 8.08 -14.52
C ASP A 353 -2.56 9.11 -14.62
N VAL A 354 -2.58 9.98 -15.65
CA VAL A 354 -1.62 11.09 -15.77
C VAL A 354 -1.73 12.06 -14.58
N GLY A 355 -2.95 12.38 -14.16
CA GLY A 355 -3.20 13.21 -12.98
C GLY A 355 -2.61 12.58 -11.71
N GLN A 356 -2.78 11.27 -11.52
CA GLN A 356 -2.23 10.54 -10.37
C GLN A 356 -0.70 10.57 -10.35
N SER A 357 -0.05 10.28 -11.48
CA SER A 357 1.41 10.31 -11.60
C SER A 357 1.98 11.73 -11.40
N ALA A 358 1.26 12.76 -11.81
CA ALA A 358 1.64 14.15 -11.54
C ALA A 358 1.51 14.52 -10.06
N LEU A 359 0.49 14.02 -9.36
CA LEU A 359 0.34 14.20 -7.91
C LEU A 359 1.43 13.46 -7.14
N ASP A 360 1.88 12.31 -7.63
CA ASP A 360 3.05 11.63 -7.06
C ASP A 360 4.29 12.54 -7.11
N LEU A 361 4.58 13.19 -8.22
CA LEU A 361 5.67 14.18 -8.30
C LEU A 361 5.44 15.42 -7.43
N THR A 362 4.18 15.80 -7.23
CA THR A 362 3.83 16.98 -6.42
C THR A 362 4.17 16.78 -4.94
N LEU A 363 4.18 15.53 -4.44
CA LEU A 363 4.62 15.20 -3.08
C LEU A 363 6.04 15.72 -2.76
N ARG A 364 6.92 15.89 -3.73
CA ARG A 364 8.27 16.44 -3.51
C ARG A 364 8.27 17.92 -3.13
N TYR A 365 7.18 18.63 -3.37
CA TYR A 365 7.09 20.08 -3.26
C TYR A 365 5.99 20.56 -2.32
N SER A 366 5.11 19.66 -1.88
CA SER A 366 3.94 19.96 -1.09
C SER A 366 3.79 18.94 0.03
N THR A 367 3.08 19.32 1.09
CA THR A 367 2.78 18.39 2.19
C THR A 367 1.87 17.26 1.72
N PRO A 368 1.96 16.05 2.30
CA PRO A 368 1.11 14.92 1.93
C PRO A 368 -0.39 15.22 2.03
N ASP A 369 -0.83 15.90 3.09
CA ASP A 369 -2.24 16.30 3.29
C ASP A 369 -2.76 17.19 2.16
N ALA A 370 -1.96 18.16 1.71
CA ALA A 370 -2.31 19.03 0.57
C ALA A 370 -2.41 18.22 -0.74
N VAL A 371 -1.51 17.25 -0.94
CA VAL A 371 -1.56 16.37 -2.12
C VAL A 371 -2.73 15.40 -2.03
N ASP A 372 -3.06 14.88 -0.84
CA ASP A 372 -4.18 13.96 -0.67
C ASP A 372 -5.54 14.64 -0.84
N GLN A 373 -5.67 15.92 -0.54
CA GLN A 373 -6.85 16.72 -0.94
C GLN A 373 -7.02 16.76 -2.48
N LEU A 374 -5.92 16.95 -3.23
CA LEU A 374 -5.95 16.90 -4.69
C LEU A 374 -6.23 15.48 -5.21
N ARG A 375 -5.69 14.43 -4.55
CA ARG A 375 -6.01 13.03 -4.88
C ARG A 375 -7.48 12.73 -4.65
N PHE A 376 -8.04 13.21 -3.54
CA PHE A 376 -9.47 13.07 -3.27
C PHE A 376 -10.32 13.67 -4.40
N GLU A 377 -9.97 14.87 -4.87
CA GLU A 377 -10.65 15.47 -6.03
C GLU A 377 -10.51 14.59 -7.28
N LEU A 378 -9.32 14.08 -7.56
CA LEU A 378 -9.07 13.20 -8.70
C LEU A 378 -9.89 11.90 -8.61
N TRP A 379 -10.01 11.30 -7.44
CA TRP A 379 -10.81 10.10 -7.21
C TRP A 379 -12.31 10.36 -7.38
N THR A 380 -12.81 11.58 -7.14
CA THR A 380 -14.20 11.92 -7.51
C THR A 380 -14.42 11.87 -9.02
N GLN A 381 -13.42 12.19 -9.84
CA GLN A 381 -13.50 12.04 -11.31
C GLN A 381 -13.41 10.57 -11.71
N GLN A 382 -12.54 9.78 -11.07
CA GLN A 382 -12.44 8.33 -11.28
C GLN A 382 -13.81 7.65 -11.08
N LEU A 383 -14.45 7.92 -9.96
CA LEU A 383 -15.79 7.42 -9.63
C LEU A 383 -16.82 7.76 -10.72
N ARG A 384 -16.81 9.00 -11.20
CA ARG A 384 -17.74 9.43 -12.25
C ARG A 384 -17.52 8.68 -13.57
N ILE A 385 -16.28 8.34 -13.91
CA ILE A 385 -15.96 7.50 -15.07
C ILE A 385 -16.56 6.10 -14.90
N HIS A 386 -16.35 5.48 -13.74
CA HIS A 386 -16.88 4.14 -13.44
C HIS A 386 -18.43 4.13 -13.39
N ALA A 387 -19.04 5.15 -12.79
CA ALA A 387 -20.50 5.29 -12.77
C ALA A 387 -21.08 5.44 -14.18
N ALA A 388 -20.44 6.24 -15.06
CA ALA A 388 -20.85 6.39 -16.46
C ALA A 388 -20.67 5.07 -17.24
N GLY A 389 -19.69 4.24 -16.86
CA GLY A 389 -19.46 2.91 -17.41
C GLY A 389 -20.41 1.83 -16.88
N GLY A 390 -21.24 2.13 -15.87
CA GLY A 390 -22.14 1.17 -15.24
C GLY A 390 -21.42 0.16 -14.31
N ASP A 391 -20.18 0.40 -13.92
CA ASP A 391 -19.38 -0.50 -13.07
C ASP A 391 -19.61 -0.20 -11.58
N ALA A 392 -20.68 -0.79 -11.03
CA ALA A 392 -21.06 -0.59 -9.63
C ALA A 392 -19.97 -1.07 -8.65
N ALA A 393 -19.25 -2.14 -8.98
CA ALA A 393 -18.18 -2.66 -8.14
C ALA A 393 -16.98 -1.68 -8.08
N ALA A 394 -16.62 -1.07 -9.23
CA ALA A 394 -15.60 -0.05 -9.25
C ALA A 394 -16.03 1.21 -8.49
N VAL A 395 -17.30 1.64 -8.62
CA VAL A 395 -17.85 2.77 -7.85
C VAL A 395 -17.74 2.50 -6.34
N GLY A 396 -18.09 1.29 -5.87
CA GLY A 396 -17.95 0.92 -4.46
C GLY A 396 -16.51 1.01 -3.96
N THR A 397 -15.54 0.55 -4.78
CA THR A 397 -14.11 0.64 -4.47
C THR A 397 -13.63 2.09 -4.46
N ASP A 398 -14.09 2.93 -5.40
CA ASP A 398 -13.74 4.37 -5.44
C ASP A 398 -14.27 5.11 -4.22
N VAL A 399 -15.48 4.76 -3.74
CA VAL A 399 -16.03 5.33 -2.50
C VAL A 399 -15.15 4.96 -1.31
N ALA A 400 -14.74 3.69 -1.19
CA ALA A 400 -13.83 3.26 -0.13
C ALA A 400 -12.49 4.02 -0.22
N THR A 401 -11.94 4.18 -1.43
CA THR A 401 -10.71 4.95 -1.63
C THR A 401 -10.87 6.41 -1.16
N LEU A 402 -11.99 7.06 -1.43
CA LEU A 402 -12.26 8.41 -0.96
C LEU A 402 -12.35 8.48 0.56
N GLU A 403 -12.99 7.50 1.21
CA GLU A 403 -13.08 7.43 2.67
C GLU A 403 -11.69 7.29 3.29
N TRP A 404 -10.83 6.42 2.77
CA TRP A 404 -9.47 6.24 3.27
C TRP A 404 -8.55 7.45 3.01
N ILE A 405 -8.67 8.10 1.86
CA ILE A 405 -7.89 9.32 1.58
C ILE A 405 -8.31 10.45 2.53
N ARG A 406 -9.61 10.57 2.85
CA ARG A 406 -10.11 11.57 3.80
C ARG A 406 -9.41 11.49 5.16
N ASP A 407 -9.11 10.28 5.65
CA ASP A 407 -8.45 10.09 6.94
C ASP A 407 -7.03 10.68 6.97
N ARG A 408 -6.34 10.71 5.83
CA ARG A 408 -4.97 11.21 5.71
C ARG A 408 -4.84 12.73 5.85
N PHE A 409 -5.91 13.48 5.59
CA PHE A 409 -5.92 14.93 5.70
C PHE A 409 -6.98 15.50 6.66
N SER A 410 -7.56 14.64 7.50
CA SER A 410 -8.62 15.04 8.44
C SER A 410 -8.23 16.19 9.35
N ASP A 411 -6.98 16.21 9.82
CA ASP A 411 -6.45 17.23 10.72
C ASP A 411 -6.15 18.58 10.03
N ALA A 412 -6.10 18.59 8.69
CA ALA A 412 -5.94 19.81 7.91
C ALA A 412 -7.25 20.60 7.74
N LEU A 413 -8.38 20.02 8.16
CA LEU A 413 -9.72 20.63 8.10
C LEU A 413 -10.17 21.10 9.48
N ASP A 414 -10.94 22.19 9.52
CA ASP A 414 -11.64 22.52 10.76
C ASP A 414 -12.80 21.54 11.05
N PRO A 415 -13.27 21.43 12.31
CA PRO A 415 -14.31 20.46 12.66
C PRO A 415 -15.63 20.61 11.88
N ALA A 416 -15.98 21.79 11.41
CA ALA A 416 -17.21 22.02 10.65
C ALA A 416 -17.01 21.56 9.18
N GLU A 417 -15.87 21.85 8.59
CA GLU A 417 -15.47 21.38 7.25
C GLU A 417 -15.42 19.86 7.20
N LEU A 418 -14.79 19.25 8.21
CA LEU A 418 -14.69 17.80 8.33
C LEU A 418 -16.09 17.16 8.47
N ALA A 419 -16.95 17.70 9.31
CA ALA A 419 -18.32 17.21 9.49
C ALA A 419 -19.15 17.33 8.19
N GLU A 420 -18.95 18.40 7.41
CA GLU A 420 -19.59 18.57 6.11
C GLU A 420 -19.07 17.52 5.09
N LEU A 421 -17.77 17.33 5.00
CA LEU A 421 -17.14 16.32 4.14
C LEU A 421 -17.68 14.92 4.47
N ASP A 422 -17.70 14.55 5.75
CA ASP A 422 -18.23 13.27 6.23
C ASP A 422 -19.72 13.09 5.91
N GLY A 423 -20.50 14.15 6.04
CA GLY A 423 -21.92 14.12 5.66
C GLY A 423 -22.12 13.82 4.17
N ARG A 424 -21.29 14.40 3.33
CA ARG A 424 -21.32 14.19 1.87
C ARG A 424 -20.82 12.79 1.47
N LEU A 425 -19.76 12.29 2.14
CA LEU A 425 -19.27 10.91 1.95
C LEU A 425 -20.32 9.88 2.33
N ARG A 426 -21.03 10.07 3.46
CA ARG A 426 -22.15 9.19 3.82
C ARG A 426 -23.26 9.18 2.76
N GLY A 427 -23.57 10.32 2.15
CA GLY A 427 -24.53 10.38 1.04
C GLY A 427 -24.04 9.64 -0.19
N LEU A 428 -22.75 9.74 -0.52
CA LEU A 428 -22.11 9.03 -1.61
C LEU A 428 -22.11 7.51 -1.35
N ARG A 429 -21.73 7.07 -0.15
CA ARG A 429 -21.76 5.67 0.26
C ARG A 429 -23.17 5.08 0.12
N SER A 430 -24.20 5.76 0.64
CA SER A 430 -25.59 5.32 0.53
C SER A 430 -26.05 5.18 -0.93
N ALA A 431 -25.65 6.08 -1.82
CA ALA A 431 -25.96 5.99 -3.24
C ALA A 431 -25.28 4.78 -3.91
N SER A 432 -24.02 4.52 -3.54
CA SER A 432 -23.25 3.36 -4.01
C SER A 432 -23.88 2.06 -3.53
N ASP A 433 -24.17 1.92 -2.24
CA ASP A 433 -24.72 0.71 -1.62
C ASP A 433 -26.10 0.33 -2.18
N THR A 434 -26.87 1.32 -2.61
CA THR A 434 -28.18 1.09 -3.28
C THR A 434 -28.05 0.88 -4.79
N GLY A 435 -26.82 0.88 -5.35
CA GLY A 435 -26.58 0.74 -6.78
C GLY A 435 -27.06 1.94 -7.62
N ASN A 436 -27.33 3.07 -7.00
CA ASN A 436 -27.78 4.28 -7.69
C ASN A 436 -26.57 5.05 -8.26
N LEU A 437 -26.00 4.55 -9.35
CA LEU A 437 -24.81 5.13 -9.99
C LEU A 437 -24.97 6.58 -10.43
N PRO A 438 -26.13 7.03 -10.99
CA PRO A 438 -26.33 8.45 -11.28
C PRO A 438 -26.25 9.33 -10.02
N ALA A 439 -26.87 8.91 -8.91
CA ALA A 439 -26.80 9.67 -7.66
C ALA A 439 -25.36 9.66 -7.08
N ALA A 440 -24.65 8.53 -7.16
CA ALA A 440 -23.24 8.45 -6.75
C ALA A 440 -22.37 9.43 -7.56
N ALA A 441 -22.54 9.49 -8.88
CA ALA A 441 -21.82 10.45 -9.73
C ALA A 441 -22.13 11.92 -9.38
N ASP A 442 -23.39 12.22 -9.04
CA ASP A 442 -23.80 13.56 -8.60
C ASP A 442 -23.21 13.93 -7.22
N HIS A 443 -23.17 12.98 -6.27
CA HIS A 443 -22.51 13.17 -4.98
C HIS A 443 -21.01 13.42 -5.16
N ALA A 444 -20.32 12.61 -5.99
CA ALA A 444 -18.91 12.78 -6.30
C ALA A 444 -18.60 14.13 -6.93
N ALA A 445 -19.45 14.60 -7.86
CA ALA A 445 -19.28 15.92 -8.47
C ALA A 445 -19.36 17.04 -7.43
N ARG A 446 -20.32 16.96 -6.49
CA ARG A 446 -20.45 17.94 -5.40
C ARG A 446 -19.27 17.89 -4.43
N LEU A 447 -18.76 16.70 -4.10
CA LEU A 447 -17.57 16.53 -3.27
C LEU A 447 -16.35 17.22 -3.88
N GLY A 448 -16.06 16.97 -5.16
CA GLY A 448 -14.93 17.61 -5.84
C GLY A 448 -15.07 19.15 -5.94
N MET A 449 -16.28 19.69 -5.98
CA MET A 449 -16.50 21.15 -5.95
C MET A 449 -16.27 21.74 -4.55
N SER A 450 -16.69 21.04 -3.50
CA SER A 450 -16.54 21.53 -2.11
C SER A 450 -15.08 21.68 -1.74
N LEU A 451 -14.23 20.69 -2.03
CA LEU A 451 -12.81 20.77 -1.71
C LEU A 451 -12.10 21.93 -2.40
N ARG A 452 -12.48 22.26 -3.64
CA ARG A 452 -11.93 23.44 -4.33
C ARG A 452 -12.25 24.76 -3.64
N THR A 453 -13.34 24.82 -2.90
CA THR A 453 -13.69 26.03 -2.15
C THR A 453 -13.03 26.10 -0.76
N LEU A 454 -12.53 24.97 -0.24
CA LEU A 454 -11.79 24.87 1.01
C LEU A 454 -10.28 25.12 0.82
N GLN A 455 -9.75 24.94 -0.40
CA GLN A 455 -8.35 25.25 -0.68
C GLN A 455 -8.14 26.75 -0.68
N PRO A 456 -7.22 27.32 0.14
CA PRO A 456 -6.85 28.71 0.04
C PRO A 456 -6.30 28.96 -1.37
N SER A 457 -6.76 30.04 -2.00
CA SER A 457 -6.23 30.50 -3.30
C SER A 457 -4.71 30.65 -3.19
N ALA A 458 -3.95 29.85 -3.96
CA ALA A 458 -2.50 29.84 -3.99
C ALA A 458 -1.92 31.17 -4.50
#